data_f188dffc9100ff55a4d1af8f724d98a8
#
_entry.id   f188dffc9100ff55a4d1af8f724d98a8
#
_cell.length_a   1.000
_cell.length_b   1.000
_cell.length_c   1.000
_cell.angle_alpha   90.00
_cell.angle_beta   90.00
_cell.angle_gamma   90.00
#
_symmetry.space_group_name_H-M   'P 1'
#
loop_
_entity.id
_entity.type
_entity.pdbx_description
1 polymer ?
#
loop_
_entity_poly.entity_id
_entity_poly.type
_entity_poly.pdbx_seq_one_letter_code
_entity_poly.pdbx_strand_id
1 'polypeptide(L)'
;PEYAVDSYEVKAQNYLLKPVTEEKFFASIDSILAELDEKDTASFIIYTTEKQYSRIRVSSLVYGEVTHRTITLHLADQTIISAVMTFTEFQDILKAYPDFIYPHRSYAVNMHYIQYVTKSDIILTDGQKIPLSRNNYTKISEQFLNFAYTNFFGK
;
A
#
# COMPACT_ATOMS: atom_id res chain seq x y z
N PRO A 1 22.61 -23.26 14.86
CA PRO A 1 22.24 -23.04 14.61
C PRO A 1 22.02 -22.95 14.35
N GLU A 2 21.90 -23.14 14.18
CA GLU A 2 21.50 -22.67 13.93
C GLU A 2 20.95 -22.66 14.06
N TYR A 3 20.59 -22.85 14.30
CA TYR A 3 19.76 -22.37 14.46
C TYR A 3 19.21 -22.27 14.25
N ALA A 4 19.11 -22.82 14.38
CA ALA A 4 18.45 -22.50 14.07
C ALA A 4 18.09 -22.16 13.39
N VAL A 5 18.21 -22.32 12.80
CA VAL A 5 17.75 -21.77 12.13
C VAL A 5 17.21 -21.99 11.50
N ASP A 6 16.93 -22.48 11.18
CA ASP A 6 16.29 -22.31 10.66
C ASP A 6 15.48 -22.68 10.69
N SER A 7 15.22 -23.15 11.26
CA SER A 7 14.38 -23.24 11.36
C SER A 7 13.63 -22.94 11.45
N TYR A 8 13.71 -22.87 11.46
CA TYR A 8 13.00 -22.15 11.46
C TYR A 8 12.89 -21.61 10.93
N GLU A 9 13.10 -21.76 10.56
CA GLU A 9 12.99 -20.93 10.21
C GLU A 9 12.65 -20.55 10.07
N VAL A 10 12.63 -21.09 10.34
CA VAL A 10 12.26 -20.42 10.44
C VAL A 10 11.75 -19.86 10.69
N LYS A 11 11.39 -20.46 10.86
CA LYS A 11 10.94 -19.56 11.31
C LYS A 11 11.38 -18.89 12.30
N ALA A 12 11.56 -18.73 12.92
CA ALA A 12 12.08 -17.84 13.23
C ALA A 12 13.09 -17.86 13.40
N GLN A 13 13.06 -18.46 13.09
CA GLN A 13 13.82 -18.17 12.91
C GLN A 13 14.44 -17.20 12.23
N ASN A 14 14.21 -16.33 12.18
CA ASN A 14 14.83 -15.32 11.43
C ASN A 14 16.01 -14.75 12.13
N TYR A 15 17.17 -15.19 11.74
CA TYR A 15 18.34 -14.61 12.22
C TYR A 15 18.75 -13.47 11.36
N LEU A 16 19.34 -12.41 11.94
CA LEU A 16 19.88 -11.27 11.22
C LEU A 16 21.38 -11.31 11.40
N LEU A 17 22.07 -11.81 10.39
CA LEU A 17 23.51 -11.97 10.45
C LEU A 17 24.17 -10.75 9.84
N LYS A 18 25.35 -10.45 10.27
CA LYS A 18 26.08 -9.35 9.69
C LYS A 18 27.00 -9.82 8.60
N PRO A 19 27.15 -9.07 7.49
CA PRO A 19 26.39 -7.86 7.23
C PRO A 19 24.95 -8.20 6.87
N VAL A 20 24.03 -7.43 7.36
CA VAL A 20 22.62 -7.66 7.10
C VAL A 20 22.09 -6.48 6.28
N THR A 21 21.28 -6.76 5.28
CA THR A 21 20.66 -5.70 4.53
C THR A 21 19.47 -5.17 5.29
N GLU A 22 19.20 -3.89 5.15
CA GLU A 22 18.06 -3.30 5.80
C GLU A 22 16.77 -3.91 5.29
N GLU A 23 16.74 -4.30 4.02
CA GLU A 23 15.58 -4.97 3.48
C GLU A 23 15.27 -6.26 4.21
N LYS A 24 16.28 -7.07 4.47
CA LYS A 24 16.07 -8.32 5.21
C LYS A 24 15.63 -8.06 6.64
N PHE A 25 16.19 -7.04 7.25
CA PHE A 25 15.82 -6.69 8.60
C PHE A 25 14.32 -6.36 8.68
N PHE A 26 13.84 -5.48 7.79
CA PHE A 26 12.45 -5.07 7.82
C PHE A 26 11.53 -6.19 7.36
N ALA A 27 11.98 -7.04 6.46
CA ALA A 27 11.17 -8.19 6.06
C ALA A 27 10.96 -9.14 7.24
N SER A 28 11.98 -9.32 8.06
CA SER A 28 11.87 -10.16 9.25
C SER A 28 10.88 -9.58 10.24
N ILE A 29 10.92 -8.27 10.42
CA ILE A 29 9.98 -7.61 11.33
C ILE A 29 8.56 -7.77 10.82
N ASP A 30 8.36 -7.62 9.52
CA ASP A 30 7.02 -7.78 8.93
C ASP A 30 6.50 -9.19 9.15
N SER A 31 7.35 -10.20 9.01
CA SER A 31 6.93 -11.58 9.25
C SER A 31 6.47 -11.78 10.67
N ILE A 32 7.19 -11.23 11.62
CA ILE A 32 6.83 -11.36 13.03
C ILE A 32 5.49 -10.69 13.30
N LEU A 33 5.31 -9.49 12.76
CA LEU A 33 4.07 -8.76 12.99
C LEU A 33 2.88 -9.43 12.32
N ALA A 34 3.11 -10.09 11.18
CA ALA A 34 2.06 -10.81 10.50
C ALA A 34 1.51 -11.93 11.37
N GLU A 35 2.37 -12.56 12.15
CA GLU A 35 1.93 -13.62 13.07
C GLU A 35 1.09 -13.07 14.21
N LEU A 36 1.27 -11.81 14.54
CA LEU A 36 0.55 -11.21 15.65
C LEU A 36 -0.82 -10.68 15.26
N ASP A 37 -0.98 -10.29 14.00
CA ASP A 37 -2.23 -9.66 13.57
C ASP A 37 -2.52 -9.97 12.11
N GLU A 38 -3.12 -11.11 11.86
CA GLU A 38 -3.38 -11.55 10.51
C GLU A 38 -4.32 -10.66 9.73
N LYS A 39 -5.22 -9.98 10.40
CA LYS A 39 -6.23 -9.19 9.70
C LYS A 39 -5.68 -7.93 9.10
N ASP A 40 -4.58 -7.45 9.66
CA ASP A 40 -4.11 -6.13 9.33
C ASP A 40 -2.63 -6.14 9.06
N THR A 41 -2.15 -7.25 8.51
CA THR A 41 -0.73 -7.49 8.40
C THR A 41 -0.10 -7.05 7.10
N ALA A 42 -0.91 -6.84 6.05
CA ALA A 42 -0.34 -6.44 4.76
C ALA A 42 0.38 -5.12 4.89
N SER A 43 1.63 -5.11 4.51
CA SER A 43 2.45 -3.92 4.60
C SER A 43 3.62 -4.05 3.63
N PHE A 44 4.27 -2.93 3.36
CA PHE A 44 5.48 -2.91 2.57
C PHE A 44 6.43 -1.87 3.13
N ILE A 45 7.69 -1.95 2.73
CA ILE A 45 8.74 -1.07 3.23
C ILE A 45 9.19 -0.17 2.09
N ILE A 46 9.32 1.12 2.37
CA ILE A 46 9.88 2.05 1.39
C ILE A 46 11.00 2.85 2.04
N TYR A 47 11.89 3.34 1.20
CA TYR A 47 12.96 4.21 1.64
C TYR A 47 12.53 5.65 1.38
N THR A 48 12.40 6.43 2.43
CA THR A 48 11.79 7.75 2.35
C THR A 48 12.80 8.82 1.95
N THR A 49 12.29 9.99 1.58
CA THR A 49 13.15 11.13 1.28
C THR A 49 13.89 11.62 2.52
N GLU A 50 13.45 11.22 3.69
CA GLU A 50 14.14 11.55 4.94
C GLU A 50 15.23 10.55 5.26
N LYS A 51 15.54 9.69 4.29
CA LYS A 51 16.65 8.74 4.38
C LYS A 51 16.47 7.72 5.48
N GLN A 52 15.25 7.21 5.59
CA GLN A 52 14.94 6.15 6.53
C GLN A 52 13.98 5.17 5.88
N TYR A 53 13.98 3.96 6.39
CA TYR A 53 13.02 2.96 5.92
C TYR A 53 11.75 3.08 6.74
N SER A 54 10.62 3.09 6.06
CA SER A 54 9.33 3.15 6.72
C SER A 54 8.48 1.98 6.30
N ARG A 55 7.80 1.41 7.26
CA ARG A 55 6.84 0.35 6.99
C ARG A 55 5.47 0.99 6.81
N ILE A 56 4.85 0.65 5.69
CA ILE A 56 3.54 1.21 5.35
C ILE A 56 2.51 0.10 5.43
N ARG A 57 1.54 0.25 6.32
CA ARG A 57 0.42 -0.66 6.38
C ARG A 57 -0.51 -0.38 5.24
N VAL A 58 -0.84 -1.43 4.48
CA VAL A 58 -1.70 -1.25 3.32
C VAL A 58 -3.07 -0.73 3.74
N SER A 59 -3.58 -1.21 4.87
CA SER A 59 -4.88 -0.76 5.36
C SER A 59 -4.90 0.71 5.77
N SER A 60 -3.74 1.28 6.04
CA SER A 60 -3.65 2.69 6.42
C SER A 60 -3.40 3.62 5.24
N LEU A 61 -3.06 3.06 4.09
CA LEU A 61 -2.73 3.87 2.92
C LEU A 61 -4.02 4.29 2.23
N VAL A 62 -4.28 5.59 2.22
CA VAL A 62 -5.48 6.13 1.59
C VAL A 62 -5.25 6.29 0.10
N TYR A 63 -4.21 7.02 -0.27
CA TYR A 63 -3.85 7.14 -1.67
C TYR A 63 -2.39 7.57 -1.78
N GLY A 64 -1.84 7.36 -2.96
CA GLY A 64 -0.50 7.83 -3.30
C GLY A 64 -0.55 8.66 -4.56
N GLU A 65 0.23 9.70 -4.61
CA GLU A 65 0.34 10.52 -5.81
C GLU A 65 1.79 10.65 -6.19
N VAL A 66 2.04 10.75 -7.49
CA VAL A 66 3.40 10.90 -7.99
C VAL A 66 3.54 12.27 -8.63
N THR A 67 4.58 12.98 -8.24
CA THR A 67 4.95 14.25 -8.86
C THR A 67 6.40 14.12 -9.26
N HIS A 68 6.65 14.16 -10.57
CA HIS A 68 7.99 13.93 -11.10
C HIS A 68 8.46 12.54 -10.69
N ARG A 69 9.45 12.42 -9.86
CA ARG A 69 9.98 11.13 -9.44
C ARG A 69 9.81 10.92 -7.94
N THR A 70 8.86 11.63 -7.37
CA THR A 70 8.59 11.52 -5.94
C THR A 70 7.17 11.03 -5.76
N ILE A 71 7.00 9.97 -4.98
CA ILE A 71 5.69 9.49 -4.59
C ILE A 71 5.39 10.05 -3.21
N THR A 72 4.16 10.50 -3.04
CA THR A 72 3.70 11.00 -1.74
C THR A 72 2.56 10.11 -1.28
N LEU A 73 2.73 9.49 -0.15
CA LEU A 73 1.74 8.56 0.42
C LEU A 73 0.96 9.29 1.49
N HIS A 74 -0.36 9.22 1.37
CA HIS A 74 -1.27 9.85 2.34
C HIS A 74 -1.91 8.75 3.16
N LEU A 75 -1.69 8.78 4.45
CA LEU A 75 -2.16 7.73 5.36
C LEU A 75 -3.39 8.19 6.11
N ALA A 76 -4.13 7.23 6.65
CA ALA A 76 -5.41 7.50 7.30
C ALA A 76 -5.27 8.36 8.55
N ASP A 77 -4.12 8.32 9.21
CA ASP A 77 -3.88 9.11 10.42
C ASP A 77 -3.32 10.50 10.10
N GLN A 78 -3.41 10.94 8.85
CA GLN A 78 -2.95 12.24 8.38
C GLN A 78 -1.44 12.31 8.18
N THR A 79 -0.73 11.21 8.36
CA THR A 79 0.71 11.15 8.09
C THR A 79 0.94 11.18 6.60
N ILE A 80 1.96 11.92 6.18
CA ILE A 80 2.36 12.00 4.78
C ILE A 80 3.82 11.55 4.69
N ILE A 81 4.07 10.60 3.80
CA ILE A 81 5.40 10.03 3.63
C ILE A 81 5.78 10.13 2.16
N SER A 82 6.99 10.60 1.89
CA SER A 82 7.46 10.76 0.51
C SER A 82 8.67 9.88 0.26
N ALA A 83 8.76 9.39 -0.97
CA ALA A 83 9.88 8.55 -1.38
C ALA A 83 10.18 8.82 -2.84
N VAL A 84 11.44 8.60 -3.23
CA VAL A 84 11.84 8.76 -4.62
C VAL A 84 11.55 7.44 -5.34
N MET A 85 10.55 7.45 -6.20
CA MET A 85 10.24 6.30 -7.03
C MET A 85 9.30 6.73 -8.15
N THR A 86 9.29 5.94 -9.22
CA THR A 86 8.39 6.19 -10.33
C THR A 86 7.01 5.60 -10.02
N PHE A 87 6.02 6.02 -10.77
CA PHE A 87 4.69 5.46 -10.61
C PHE A 87 4.66 3.98 -10.94
N THR A 88 5.43 3.57 -11.95
CA THR A 88 5.52 2.16 -12.33
C THR A 88 6.05 1.31 -11.18
N GLU A 89 7.08 1.81 -10.51
CA GLU A 89 7.64 1.11 -9.35
C GLU A 89 6.62 1.01 -8.23
N PHE A 90 5.86 2.07 -8.02
CA PHE A 90 4.82 2.05 -7.00
C PHE A 90 3.70 1.07 -7.36
N GLN A 91 3.30 1.05 -8.62
CA GLN A 91 2.30 0.08 -9.07
C GLN A 91 2.78 -1.35 -8.87
N ASP A 92 4.06 -1.61 -9.10
CA ASP A 92 4.60 -2.95 -8.88
C ASP A 92 4.47 -3.37 -7.42
N ILE A 93 4.68 -2.43 -6.50
CA ILE A 93 4.48 -2.73 -5.08
C ILE A 93 3.01 -3.06 -4.82
N LEU A 94 2.10 -2.30 -5.41
CA LEU A 94 0.68 -2.46 -5.13
C LEU A 94 0.02 -3.61 -5.88
N LYS A 95 0.74 -4.26 -6.79
CA LYS A 95 0.19 -5.41 -7.51
C LYS A 95 -0.35 -6.50 -6.59
N ALA A 96 0.26 -6.65 -5.43
CA ALA A 96 -0.14 -7.67 -4.48
C ALA A 96 -1.43 -7.30 -3.73
N TYR A 97 -1.92 -6.08 -3.93
CA TYR A 97 -3.04 -5.57 -3.15
C TYR A 97 -4.13 -5.08 -4.10
N PRO A 98 -5.11 -5.93 -4.40
CA PRO A 98 -6.08 -5.64 -5.46
C PRO A 98 -7.07 -4.54 -5.12
N ASP A 99 -7.07 -4.05 -3.90
CA ASP A 99 -8.02 -3.02 -3.50
C ASP A 99 -7.63 -1.62 -3.94
N PHE A 100 -6.52 -1.48 -4.66
CA PHE A 100 -6.09 -0.19 -5.18
C PHE A 100 -6.49 -0.04 -6.63
N ILE A 101 -6.94 1.16 -6.98
CA ILE A 101 -7.27 1.50 -8.37
C ILE A 101 -6.45 2.71 -8.80
N TYR A 102 -6.40 2.91 -10.09
CA TYR A 102 -5.55 3.93 -10.68
C TYR A 102 -6.42 4.87 -11.54
N PRO A 103 -7.07 5.85 -10.88
CA PRO A 103 -8.02 6.73 -11.60
C PRO A 103 -7.34 7.71 -12.52
N HIS A 104 -6.05 7.93 -12.31
CA HIS A 104 -5.28 8.89 -13.08
C HIS A 104 -3.85 8.36 -13.12
N ARG A 105 -3.11 8.76 -14.15
CA ARG A 105 -1.75 8.24 -14.31
C ARG A 105 -0.79 8.60 -13.18
N SER A 106 -1.22 9.50 -12.31
CA SER A 106 -0.37 9.92 -11.18
C SER A 106 -0.96 9.56 -9.83
N TYR A 107 -2.04 8.79 -9.79
CA TYR A 107 -2.72 8.49 -8.54
C TYR A 107 -3.02 7.02 -8.39
N ALA A 108 -2.84 6.51 -7.19
CA ALA A 108 -3.30 5.17 -6.79
C ALA A 108 -4.15 5.36 -5.54
N VAL A 109 -5.35 4.83 -5.55
CA VAL A 109 -6.33 5.08 -4.47
C VAL A 109 -6.81 3.77 -3.89
N ASN A 110 -6.85 3.70 -2.57
CA ASN A 110 -7.38 2.56 -1.86
C ASN A 110 -8.91 2.65 -1.83
N MET A 111 -9.56 1.64 -2.41
CA MET A 111 -11.02 1.67 -2.52
C MET A 111 -11.75 1.68 -1.19
N HIS A 112 -11.10 1.23 -0.13
CA HIS A 112 -11.69 1.26 1.21
C HIS A 112 -11.99 2.68 1.69
N TYR A 113 -11.33 3.67 1.11
CA TYR A 113 -11.49 5.07 1.53
C TYR A 113 -12.30 5.89 0.54
N ILE A 114 -12.88 5.26 -0.48
CA ILE A 114 -13.69 5.97 -1.46
C ILE A 114 -15.11 6.07 -0.94
N GLN A 115 -15.66 7.28 -0.94
CA GLN A 115 -17.06 7.47 -0.59
C GLN A 115 -17.94 7.35 -1.82
N TYR A 116 -17.59 8.04 -2.90
CA TYR A 116 -18.32 7.90 -4.16
C TYR A 116 -17.44 8.37 -5.32
N VAL A 117 -17.88 8.05 -6.51
CA VAL A 117 -17.17 8.35 -7.75
C VAL A 117 -18.08 9.20 -8.65
N THR A 118 -17.57 10.34 -9.14
CA THR A 118 -18.25 11.14 -10.14
C THR A 118 -17.51 10.97 -11.47
N LYS A 119 -18.05 11.59 -12.49
CA LYS A 119 -17.40 11.48 -13.81
C LYS A 119 -16.05 12.18 -13.89
N SER A 120 -15.78 13.09 -12.98
CA SER A 120 -14.53 13.86 -13.01
C SER A 120 -13.64 13.61 -11.81
N ASP A 121 -14.17 13.03 -10.74
CA ASP A 121 -13.42 12.90 -9.50
C ASP A 121 -13.80 11.66 -8.72
N ILE A 122 -12.88 11.23 -7.88
CA ILE A 122 -13.17 10.27 -6.82
C ILE A 122 -13.22 11.07 -5.53
N ILE A 123 -14.29 10.90 -4.77
CA ILE A 123 -14.45 11.60 -3.50
C ILE A 123 -14.16 10.63 -2.36
N LEU A 124 -13.21 10.99 -1.54
CA LEU A 124 -12.79 10.16 -0.42
C LEU A 124 -13.68 10.42 0.80
N THR A 125 -13.59 9.50 1.76
CA THR A 125 -14.44 9.60 2.95
C THR A 125 -14.18 10.86 3.77
N ASP A 126 -12.99 11.45 3.62
CA ASP A 126 -12.69 12.71 4.32
C ASP A 126 -13.00 13.95 3.46
N GLY A 127 -13.62 13.75 2.31
CA GLY A 127 -14.02 14.86 1.46
C GLY A 127 -13.00 15.27 0.40
N GLN A 128 -11.82 14.69 0.41
CA GLN A 128 -10.82 15.02 -0.59
C GLN A 128 -11.25 14.52 -1.96
N LYS A 129 -10.83 15.25 -3.00
CA LYS A 129 -11.13 14.89 -4.38
C LYS A 129 -9.85 14.42 -5.06
N ILE A 130 -9.94 13.27 -5.71
CA ILE A 130 -8.84 12.75 -6.52
C ILE A 130 -9.28 12.83 -7.98
N PRO A 131 -8.48 13.45 -8.85
CA PRO A 131 -8.90 13.59 -10.26
C PRO A 131 -9.04 12.23 -10.92
N LEU A 132 -10.04 12.13 -11.77
CA LEU A 132 -10.36 10.93 -12.50
C LEU A 132 -10.29 11.25 -13.98
N SER A 133 -9.44 10.55 -14.72
CA SER A 133 -9.35 10.74 -16.15
C SER A 133 -10.68 10.36 -16.79
N ARG A 134 -11.12 11.20 -17.74
CA ARG A 134 -12.40 11.01 -18.37
C ARG A 134 -12.54 9.60 -18.96
N ASN A 135 -11.47 9.11 -19.56
CA ASN A 135 -11.50 7.81 -20.20
C ASN A 135 -11.54 6.65 -19.22
N ASN A 136 -11.30 6.91 -17.95
CA ASN A 136 -11.25 5.87 -16.93
C ASN A 136 -12.54 5.73 -16.14
N TYR A 137 -13.51 6.61 -16.35
CA TYR A 137 -14.70 6.63 -15.50
C TYR A 137 -15.42 5.29 -15.48
N THR A 138 -15.68 4.71 -16.64
CA THR A 138 -16.41 3.45 -16.72
C THR A 138 -15.65 2.34 -16.00
N LYS A 139 -14.36 2.23 -16.29
CA LYS A 139 -13.53 1.21 -15.69
C LYS A 139 -13.47 1.36 -14.18
N ILE A 140 -13.23 2.56 -13.72
CA ILE A 140 -13.10 2.83 -12.28
C ILE A 140 -14.41 2.61 -11.57
N SER A 141 -15.52 3.05 -12.16
CA SER A 141 -16.84 2.84 -11.58
C SER A 141 -17.14 1.35 -11.41
N GLU A 142 -16.81 0.55 -12.44
CA GLU A 142 -17.03 -0.88 -12.36
C GLU A 142 -16.17 -1.52 -11.32
N GLN A 143 -14.91 -1.10 -11.23
CA GLN A 143 -14.02 -1.65 -10.22
C GLN A 143 -14.51 -1.33 -8.82
N PHE A 144 -14.97 -0.11 -8.61
CA PHE A 144 -15.47 0.28 -7.31
C PHE A 144 -16.77 -0.45 -6.96
N LEU A 145 -17.67 -0.60 -7.95
CA LEU A 145 -18.91 -1.33 -7.70
C LEU A 145 -18.64 -2.78 -7.35
N ASN A 146 -17.72 -3.42 -8.07
CA ASN A 146 -17.37 -4.80 -7.75
C ASN A 146 -16.76 -4.91 -6.38
N PHE A 147 -15.88 -3.99 -6.02
CA PHE A 147 -15.30 -3.96 -4.69
C PHE A 147 -16.35 -3.80 -3.62
N ALA A 148 -17.25 -2.84 -3.80
CA ALA A 148 -18.29 -2.57 -2.81
C ALA A 148 -19.24 -3.76 -2.67
N TYR A 149 -19.59 -4.36 -3.80
CA TYR A 149 -20.48 -5.51 -3.75
C TYR A 149 -19.85 -6.66 -2.98
N THR A 150 -18.60 -6.95 -3.29
CA THR A 150 -17.88 -8.05 -2.64
C THR A 150 -17.68 -7.80 -1.16
N ASN A 151 -17.32 -6.56 -0.79
CA ASN A 151 -16.94 -6.29 0.60
C ASN A 151 -18.09 -5.89 1.50
N PHE A 152 -19.17 -5.35 0.94
CA PHE A 152 -20.26 -4.85 1.75
C PHE A 152 -21.54 -5.65 1.57
N PHE A 153 -21.74 -6.28 0.42
CA PHE A 153 -22.97 -6.99 0.13
C PHE A 153 -22.78 -8.44 -0.24
N GLY A 154 -21.57 -8.84 -0.55
CA GLY A 154 -21.28 -10.16 -1.11
C GLY A 154 -21.10 -11.27 -0.09
N LYS A 155 -21.46 -11.05 1.14
CA LYS A 155 -21.28 -12.08 2.16
C LYS A 155 -22.53 -12.88 2.40
#